data_86b3300253c0a05e2e866da38ce88be6
#
_entry.id   86b3300253c0a05e2e866da38ce88be6
#
_cell.length_a   1.000
_cell.length_b   1.000
_cell.length_c   1.000
_cell.angle_alpha   90.00
_cell.angle_beta   90.00
_cell.angle_gamma   90.00
#
_symmetry.space_group_name_H-M   'P 1'
#
loop_
_entity.id
_entity.type
_entity.pdbx_description
1 polymer ?
#
loop_
_entity_poly.entity_id
_entity_poly.type
_entity_poly.pdbx_seq_one_letter_code
_entity_poly.pdbx_strand_id
1 'polypeptide(L)'
;MIGEQYVYAHITKFPSSLKEAQQRTKERLLDMRERVITGKTKFSVLARMYSVDGSAIRGGEMEPSPSSMYVRPFAEALEKLKPGQVSEIVETEFGFHIIELIDKKGELYHCRHIVLRPTFTREELMEPAHKLDSIARLIRLDSLSFEDAALRFSDDASSKHNGGIVSNHDVLERMGVYDGARKTATRFLKEDFGAQGGKSLEDYAALMRLKVGEVSDSFQSADLKGNQMSKIVKLVEIIPAHTASLEEDYIRLEEMALMHKQERIFKEWLDKKIQSMYIYIDPDYRDGEFVNKNWIK
;
A
#
# COMPACT_ATOMS: atom_id res chain seq x y z
N MET A 1 -1.61 10.99 24.81
CA MET A 1 -2.62 9.91 24.84
C MET A 1 -2.46 9.08 23.60
N ILE A 2 -2.34 7.78 23.74
CA ILE A 2 -2.40 6.82 22.66
C ILE A 2 -3.83 6.25 22.63
N GLY A 3 -4.45 6.16 21.47
CA GLY A 3 -5.77 5.61 21.29
C GLY A 3 -5.83 4.10 21.57
N GLU A 4 -7.03 3.54 21.56
CA GLU A 4 -7.24 2.11 21.68
C GLU A 4 -6.53 1.36 20.55
N GLN A 5 -5.84 0.26 20.89
CA GLN A 5 -5.06 -0.54 19.96
C GLN A 5 -5.57 -1.97 19.90
N TYR A 6 -5.42 -2.58 18.74
CA TYR A 6 -5.88 -3.93 18.43
C TYR A 6 -4.70 -4.82 18.08
N VAL A 7 -4.62 -5.99 18.72
CA VAL A 7 -3.75 -7.09 18.30
C VAL A 7 -4.64 -8.15 17.67
N TYR A 8 -4.33 -8.56 16.45
CA TYR A 8 -5.13 -9.52 15.74
C TYR A 8 -4.30 -10.50 14.93
N ALA A 9 -4.88 -11.65 14.65
CA ALA A 9 -4.32 -12.65 13.77
C ALA A 9 -5.24 -12.84 12.57
N HIS A 10 -4.68 -13.28 11.44
CA HIS A 10 -5.45 -13.60 10.25
C HIS A 10 -5.03 -14.91 9.60
N ILE A 11 -5.94 -15.50 8.86
CA ILE A 11 -5.68 -16.57 7.90
C ILE A 11 -6.19 -16.07 6.56
N THR A 12 -5.32 -16.06 5.56
CA THR A 12 -5.63 -15.59 4.21
C THR A 12 -5.63 -16.75 3.24
N LYS A 13 -6.51 -16.68 2.24
CA LYS A 13 -6.58 -17.67 1.19
C LYS A 13 -6.85 -17.01 -0.15
N PHE A 14 -5.93 -17.20 -1.11
CA PHE A 14 -6.14 -16.78 -2.48
C PHE A 14 -7.00 -17.80 -3.23
N PRO A 15 -7.73 -17.36 -4.28
CA PRO A 15 -8.33 -18.28 -5.23
C PRO A 15 -7.29 -19.24 -5.82
N SER A 16 -7.63 -20.51 -5.98
CA SER A 16 -6.74 -21.51 -6.57
C SER A 16 -6.31 -21.13 -7.99
N SER A 17 -7.11 -20.34 -8.71
CA SER A 17 -6.86 -19.79 -10.05
C SER A 17 -6.02 -18.50 -10.07
N LEU A 18 -5.36 -18.12 -8.96
CA LEU A 18 -4.59 -16.87 -8.90
C LEU A 18 -3.52 -16.78 -9.99
N LYS A 19 -2.76 -17.85 -10.22
CA LYS A 19 -1.70 -17.87 -11.23
C LYS A 19 -2.26 -17.71 -12.65
N GLU A 20 -3.36 -18.38 -12.93
CA GLU A 20 -4.07 -18.27 -14.20
C GLU A 20 -4.65 -16.88 -14.43
N ALA A 21 -5.20 -16.25 -13.38
CA ALA A 21 -5.70 -14.89 -13.44
C ALA A 21 -4.56 -13.87 -13.67
N GLN A 22 -3.43 -14.06 -13.01
CA GLN A 22 -2.21 -13.26 -13.25
C GLN A 22 -1.73 -13.44 -14.70
N GLN A 23 -1.71 -14.66 -15.20
CA GLN A 23 -1.28 -14.94 -16.57
C GLN A 23 -2.22 -14.29 -17.60
N ARG A 24 -3.53 -14.43 -17.44
CA ARG A 24 -4.53 -13.73 -18.27
C ARG A 24 -4.32 -12.20 -18.28
N THR A 25 -3.96 -11.64 -17.11
CA THR A 25 -3.71 -10.20 -16.98
C THR A 25 -2.46 -9.77 -17.74
N LYS A 26 -1.38 -10.57 -17.65
CA LYS A 26 -0.13 -10.34 -18.40
C LYS A 26 -0.36 -10.42 -19.91
N GLU A 27 -1.08 -11.44 -20.38
CA GLU A 27 -1.42 -11.61 -21.79
C GLU A 27 -2.24 -10.44 -22.33
N ARG A 28 -3.19 -9.92 -21.54
CA ARG A 28 -3.97 -8.74 -21.89
C ARG A 28 -3.09 -7.48 -22.02
N LEU A 29 -2.11 -7.29 -21.12
CA LEU A 29 -1.15 -6.18 -21.21
C LEU A 29 -0.23 -6.33 -22.42
N LEU A 30 0.22 -7.54 -22.76
CA LEU A 30 1.01 -7.80 -23.96
C LEU A 30 0.25 -7.47 -25.23
N ASP A 31 -1.04 -7.84 -25.34
CA ASP A 31 -1.89 -7.43 -26.47
C ASP A 31 -2.00 -5.90 -26.56
N MET A 32 -2.24 -5.22 -25.43
CA MET A 32 -2.28 -3.75 -25.40
C MET A 32 -0.97 -3.14 -25.85
N ARG A 33 0.16 -3.66 -25.36
CA ARG A 33 1.51 -3.20 -25.73
C ARG A 33 1.72 -3.37 -27.25
N GLU A 34 1.40 -4.51 -27.80
CA GLU A 34 1.54 -4.77 -29.25
C GLU A 34 0.70 -3.80 -30.08
N ARG A 35 -0.53 -3.53 -29.65
CA ARG A 35 -1.41 -2.56 -30.33
C ARG A 35 -0.87 -1.15 -30.31
N VAL A 36 -0.18 -0.74 -29.24
CA VAL A 36 0.49 0.56 -29.15
C VAL A 36 1.70 0.59 -30.06
N ILE A 37 2.60 -0.39 -29.96
CA ILE A 37 3.85 -0.44 -30.74
C ILE A 37 3.59 -0.50 -32.24
N THR A 38 2.54 -1.21 -32.65
CA THR A 38 2.13 -1.30 -34.07
C THR A 38 1.31 -0.10 -34.55
N GLY A 39 1.05 0.88 -33.68
CA GLY A 39 0.28 2.09 -34.01
C GLY A 39 -1.22 1.84 -34.20
N LYS A 40 -1.72 0.64 -33.93
CA LYS A 40 -3.17 0.31 -34.02
C LYS A 40 -4.03 1.11 -33.07
N THR A 41 -3.48 1.45 -31.90
CA THR A 41 -4.21 2.20 -30.86
C THR A 41 -3.24 3.10 -30.09
N LYS A 42 -3.70 4.30 -29.69
CA LYS A 42 -2.90 5.18 -28.83
C LYS A 42 -2.86 4.65 -27.40
N PHE A 43 -1.71 4.77 -26.76
CA PHE A 43 -1.51 4.36 -25.35
C PHE A 43 -2.55 5.02 -24.43
N SER A 44 -2.76 6.33 -24.58
CA SER A 44 -3.71 7.09 -23.75
C SER A 44 -5.16 6.61 -23.87
N VAL A 45 -5.56 6.06 -25.01
CA VAL A 45 -6.90 5.50 -25.20
C VAL A 45 -7.04 4.22 -24.40
N LEU A 46 -6.05 3.31 -24.48
CA LEU A 46 -6.05 2.07 -23.71
C LEU A 46 -5.98 2.34 -22.21
N ALA A 47 -5.18 3.32 -21.79
CA ALA A 47 -5.10 3.71 -20.38
C ALA A 47 -6.46 4.17 -19.84
N ARG A 48 -7.17 5.04 -20.56
CA ARG A 48 -8.51 5.50 -20.16
C ARG A 48 -9.55 4.38 -20.09
N MET A 49 -9.43 3.39 -20.97
CA MET A 49 -10.40 2.29 -21.03
C MET A 49 -10.15 1.20 -19.99
N TYR A 50 -8.90 0.96 -19.63
CA TYR A 50 -8.52 -0.26 -18.95
C TYR A 50 -7.67 -0.09 -17.71
N SER A 51 -6.90 1.02 -17.56
CA SER A 51 -6.09 1.22 -16.35
C SER A 51 -6.96 1.37 -15.11
N VAL A 52 -6.54 0.73 -14.02
CA VAL A 52 -7.32 0.67 -12.77
C VAL A 52 -6.89 1.71 -11.73
N ASP A 53 -6.01 2.64 -12.12
CA ASP A 53 -5.50 3.70 -11.26
C ASP A 53 -6.05 5.08 -11.61
N GLY A 54 -5.78 6.07 -10.74
CA GLY A 54 -6.28 7.44 -10.92
C GLY A 54 -5.72 8.19 -12.14
N SER A 55 -4.59 7.76 -12.72
CA SER A 55 -4.02 8.36 -13.92
C SER A 55 -4.81 8.03 -15.20
N ALA A 56 -5.67 7.01 -15.14
CA ALA A 56 -6.50 6.55 -16.26
C ALA A 56 -7.28 7.70 -16.91
N ILE A 57 -7.87 8.60 -16.14
CA ILE A 57 -8.63 9.77 -16.62
C ILE A 57 -7.78 10.72 -17.46
N ARG A 58 -6.46 10.79 -17.22
CA ARG A 58 -5.48 11.55 -17.97
C ARG A 58 -4.77 10.71 -19.04
N GLY A 59 -5.28 9.53 -19.36
CA GLY A 59 -4.67 8.63 -20.34
C GLY A 59 -3.40 7.95 -19.82
N GLY A 60 -3.32 7.73 -18.52
CA GLY A 60 -2.17 7.13 -17.84
C GLY A 60 -1.02 8.10 -17.56
N GLU A 61 -1.15 9.38 -17.93
CA GLU A 61 -0.08 10.37 -17.85
C GLU A 61 0.18 10.80 -16.41
N MET A 62 1.46 10.86 -16.08
CA MET A 62 1.98 11.22 -14.76
C MET A 62 2.79 12.52 -14.86
N GLU A 63 2.79 13.30 -13.80
CA GLU A 63 3.60 14.52 -13.73
C GLU A 63 5.10 14.17 -13.83
N PRO A 64 5.89 14.99 -14.56
CA PRO A 64 7.34 14.79 -14.67
C PRO A 64 7.98 14.73 -13.29
N SER A 65 8.62 13.60 -12.98
CA SER A 65 9.19 13.32 -11.65
C SER A 65 10.52 12.59 -11.76
N PRO A 66 11.41 12.70 -10.76
CA PRO A 66 12.61 11.87 -10.69
C PRO A 66 12.26 10.38 -10.55
N SER A 67 13.11 9.48 -11.07
CA SER A 67 12.89 8.03 -10.97
C SER A 67 12.77 7.54 -9.51
N SER A 68 13.44 8.21 -8.58
CA SER A 68 13.39 7.92 -7.14
C SER A 68 12.00 8.10 -6.49
N MET A 69 11.07 8.77 -7.16
CA MET A 69 9.69 8.92 -6.70
C MET A 69 8.81 7.69 -7.00
N TYR A 70 9.32 6.76 -7.80
CA TYR A 70 8.62 5.54 -8.18
C TYR A 70 9.12 4.34 -7.40
N VAL A 71 8.27 3.32 -7.24
CA VAL A 71 8.70 2.04 -6.68
C VAL A 71 9.78 1.41 -7.54
N ARG A 72 10.70 0.71 -6.90
CA ARG A 72 11.95 0.25 -7.52
C ARG A 72 11.77 -0.47 -8.86
N PRO A 73 10.86 -1.47 -9.02
CA PRO A 73 10.71 -2.14 -10.33
C PRO A 73 10.23 -1.20 -11.43
N PHE A 74 9.39 -0.21 -11.11
CA PHE A 74 8.91 0.80 -12.05
C PHE A 74 10.05 1.74 -12.47
N ALA A 75 10.83 2.24 -11.51
CA ALA A 75 11.99 3.09 -11.75
C ALA A 75 13.03 2.40 -12.65
N GLU A 76 13.41 1.17 -12.32
CA GLU A 76 14.38 0.37 -13.10
C GLU A 76 13.92 0.13 -14.56
N ALA A 77 12.62 -0.04 -14.76
CA ALA A 77 12.06 -0.18 -16.10
C ALA A 77 12.07 1.17 -16.85
N LEU A 78 11.64 2.25 -16.18
CA LEU A 78 11.57 3.59 -16.74
C LEU A 78 12.95 4.11 -17.19
N GLU A 79 13.99 3.86 -16.40
CA GLU A 79 15.38 4.28 -16.70
C GLU A 79 15.97 3.63 -17.95
N LYS A 80 15.48 2.45 -18.33
CA LYS A 80 15.90 1.72 -19.54
C LYS A 80 15.22 2.20 -20.82
N LEU A 81 14.13 2.97 -20.70
CA LEU A 81 13.35 3.42 -21.84
C LEU A 81 13.96 4.65 -22.51
N LYS A 82 13.79 4.73 -23.82
CA LYS A 82 13.99 5.96 -24.61
C LYS A 82 12.64 6.62 -24.87
N PRO A 83 12.60 7.95 -25.07
CA PRO A 83 11.35 8.63 -25.45
C PRO A 83 10.63 7.95 -26.60
N GLY A 84 9.33 7.73 -26.43
CA GLY A 84 8.45 7.00 -27.35
C GLY A 84 8.48 5.47 -27.20
N GLN A 85 9.31 4.91 -26.35
CA GLN A 85 9.33 3.46 -26.12
C GLN A 85 8.34 3.03 -25.04
N VAL A 86 7.82 1.80 -25.21
CA VAL A 86 6.93 1.11 -24.25
C VAL A 86 7.70 -0.05 -23.60
N SER A 87 7.65 -0.14 -22.27
CA SER A 87 8.31 -1.19 -21.49
C SER A 87 7.75 -2.59 -21.78
N GLU A 88 8.49 -3.60 -21.41
CA GLU A 88 7.93 -4.92 -21.11
C GLU A 88 6.98 -4.82 -19.89
N ILE A 89 6.33 -5.95 -19.53
CA ILE A 89 5.50 -5.98 -18.33
C ILE A 89 6.36 -5.77 -17.10
N VAL A 90 5.95 -4.82 -16.26
CA VAL A 90 6.58 -4.50 -14.98
C VAL A 90 5.64 -4.91 -13.85
N GLU A 91 6.08 -5.83 -13.00
CA GLU A 91 5.34 -6.22 -11.81
C GLU A 91 5.76 -5.36 -10.62
N THR A 92 4.78 -4.76 -9.95
CA THR A 92 4.98 -3.96 -8.74
C THR A 92 4.00 -4.38 -7.66
N GLU A 93 4.10 -3.78 -6.48
CA GLU A 93 3.11 -3.93 -5.41
C GLU A 93 1.71 -3.39 -5.77
N PHE A 94 1.55 -2.65 -6.87
CA PHE A 94 0.27 -2.09 -7.32
C PHE A 94 -0.40 -2.91 -8.44
N GLY A 95 0.29 -3.91 -8.99
CA GLY A 95 -0.19 -4.75 -10.08
C GLY A 95 0.82 -4.92 -11.21
N PHE A 96 0.32 -5.22 -12.40
CA PHE A 96 1.11 -5.38 -13.62
C PHE A 96 1.00 -4.12 -14.47
N HIS A 97 2.12 -3.61 -14.93
CA HIS A 97 2.21 -2.35 -15.66
C HIS A 97 2.85 -2.53 -17.03
N ILE A 98 2.48 -1.67 -17.97
CA ILE A 98 3.30 -1.24 -19.11
C ILE A 98 3.48 0.27 -19.01
N ILE A 99 4.67 0.76 -19.36
CA ILE A 99 5.09 2.14 -19.17
C ILE A 99 5.57 2.69 -20.52
N GLU A 100 5.10 3.87 -20.92
CA GLU A 100 5.63 4.60 -22.06
C GLU A 100 6.38 5.83 -21.55
N LEU A 101 7.65 5.97 -21.93
CA LEU A 101 8.39 7.21 -21.69
C LEU A 101 8.03 8.23 -22.76
N ILE A 102 7.42 9.34 -22.36
CA ILE A 102 7.06 10.44 -23.26
C ILE A 102 8.29 11.31 -23.53
N ASP A 103 8.95 11.78 -22.46
CA ASP A 103 10.12 12.66 -22.54
C ASP A 103 10.99 12.53 -21.28
N LYS A 104 12.26 12.95 -21.41
CA LYS A 104 13.20 13.02 -20.29
C LYS A 104 13.96 14.33 -20.35
N LYS A 105 13.92 15.10 -19.26
CA LYS A 105 14.63 16.38 -19.10
C LYS A 105 15.48 16.34 -17.83
N GLY A 106 16.79 16.16 -18.00
CA GLY A 106 17.70 15.95 -16.86
C GLY A 106 17.30 14.72 -16.07
N GLU A 107 17.04 14.89 -14.77
CA GLU A 107 16.59 13.83 -13.85
C GLU A 107 15.06 13.59 -13.87
N LEU A 108 14.30 14.40 -14.62
CA LEU A 108 12.84 14.30 -14.65
C LEU A 108 12.38 13.41 -15.81
N TYR A 109 11.59 12.42 -15.50
CA TYR A 109 10.94 11.50 -16.42
C TYR A 109 9.47 11.87 -16.56
N HIS A 110 9.04 12.17 -17.79
CA HIS A 110 7.65 12.33 -18.14
C HIS A 110 7.16 11.06 -18.80
N CYS A 111 6.26 10.34 -18.14
CA CYS A 111 5.79 9.04 -18.59
C CYS A 111 4.28 8.88 -18.45
N ARG A 112 3.77 7.82 -19.04
CA ARG A 112 2.42 7.31 -18.81
C ARG A 112 2.46 5.81 -18.61
N HIS A 113 1.47 5.28 -17.89
CA HIS A 113 1.38 3.86 -17.63
C HIS A 113 -0.04 3.32 -17.77
N ILE A 114 -0.15 2.01 -17.95
CA ILE A 114 -1.37 1.24 -17.78
C ILE A 114 -1.08 0.21 -16.70
N VAL A 115 -1.90 0.19 -15.68
CA VAL A 115 -1.83 -0.82 -14.62
C VAL A 115 -3.10 -1.67 -14.64
N LEU A 116 -2.91 -2.99 -14.62
CA LEU A 116 -3.99 -3.96 -14.48
C LEU A 116 -3.75 -4.83 -13.25
N ARG A 117 -4.85 -5.30 -12.67
CA ARG A 117 -4.86 -6.27 -11.58
C ARG A 117 -5.56 -7.55 -12.03
N PRO A 118 -5.21 -8.71 -11.47
CA PRO A 118 -5.93 -9.96 -11.73
C PRO A 118 -7.42 -9.82 -11.40
N THR A 119 -8.26 -10.34 -12.24
CA THR A 119 -9.71 -10.38 -12.04
C THR A 119 -10.19 -11.83 -11.95
N PHE A 120 -11.21 -12.04 -11.11
CA PHE A 120 -11.76 -13.36 -10.82
C PHE A 120 -13.27 -13.37 -11.06
N THR A 121 -13.79 -14.53 -11.38
CA THR A 121 -15.24 -14.77 -11.37
C THR A 121 -15.75 -14.85 -9.93
N ARG A 122 -17.07 -14.76 -9.77
CA ARG A 122 -17.68 -14.90 -8.44
C ARG A 122 -17.41 -16.27 -7.83
N GLU A 123 -17.45 -17.31 -8.64
CA GLU A 123 -17.19 -18.71 -8.23
C GLU A 123 -15.74 -18.86 -7.74
N GLU A 124 -14.77 -18.31 -8.48
CA GLU A 124 -13.36 -18.32 -8.09
C GLU A 124 -13.12 -17.62 -6.74
N LEU A 125 -13.87 -16.55 -6.44
CA LEU A 125 -13.76 -15.84 -5.16
C LEU A 125 -14.47 -16.56 -4.00
N MET A 126 -15.52 -17.32 -4.28
CA MET A 126 -16.25 -18.05 -3.24
C MET A 126 -15.53 -19.32 -2.78
N GLU A 127 -14.70 -19.91 -3.61
CA GLU A 127 -13.95 -21.13 -3.27
C GLU A 127 -13.08 -20.94 -2.01
N PRO A 128 -12.19 -19.93 -1.91
CA PRO A 128 -11.40 -19.70 -0.70
C PRO A 128 -12.27 -19.28 0.51
N ALA A 129 -13.37 -18.55 0.30
CA ALA A 129 -14.29 -18.18 1.37
C ALA A 129 -14.90 -19.41 2.04
N HIS A 130 -15.46 -20.35 1.27
CA HIS A 130 -16.02 -21.60 1.82
C HIS A 130 -14.99 -22.45 2.57
N LYS A 131 -13.74 -22.49 2.08
CA LYS A 131 -12.65 -23.18 2.78
C LYS A 131 -12.38 -22.53 4.14
N LEU A 132 -12.30 -21.20 4.19
CA LEU A 132 -12.06 -20.45 5.42
C LEU A 132 -13.22 -20.56 6.42
N ASP A 133 -14.47 -20.54 5.96
CA ASP A 133 -15.63 -20.74 6.81
C ASP A 133 -15.63 -22.13 7.47
N SER A 134 -15.20 -23.14 6.71
CA SER A 134 -15.04 -24.49 7.26
C SER A 134 -13.95 -24.55 8.33
N ILE A 135 -12.83 -23.85 8.12
CA ILE A 135 -11.72 -23.74 9.09
C ILE A 135 -12.18 -22.95 10.31
N ALA A 136 -12.85 -21.81 10.14
CA ALA A 136 -13.37 -20.98 11.22
C ALA A 136 -14.33 -21.78 12.12
N ARG A 137 -15.17 -22.63 11.52
CA ARG A 137 -16.07 -23.52 12.28
C ARG A 137 -15.28 -24.54 13.12
N LEU A 138 -14.21 -25.15 12.58
CA LEU A 138 -13.37 -26.09 13.35
C LEU A 138 -12.68 -25.37 14.51
N ILE A 139 -12.23 -24.13 14.30
CA ILE A 139 -11.61 -23.32 15.35
C ILE A 139 -12.64 -23.01 16.47
N ARG A 140 -13.84 -22.55 16.10
CA ARG A 140 -14.92 -22.25 17.07
C ARG A 140 -15.39 -23.46 17.87
N LEU A 141 -15.18 -24.67 17.35
CA LEU A 141 -15.47 -25.93 18.00
C LEU A 141 -14.28 -26.50 18.80
N ASP A 142 -13.21 -25.72 18.98
CA ASP A 142 -11.95 -26.13 19.63
C ASP A 142 -11.32 -27.42 19.05
N SER A 143 -11.71 -27.80 17.81
CA SER A 143 -11.16 -28.96 17.10
C SER A 143 -9.84 -28.67 16.40
N LEU A 144 -9.51 -27.38 16.23
CA LEU A 144 -8.28 -26.90 15.60
C LEU A 144 -7.90 -25.55 16.24
N SER A 145 -6.63 -25.38 16.64
CA SER A 145 -6.16 -24.08 17.11
C SER A 145 -6.05 -23.09 15.94
N PHE A 146 -6.19 -21.79 16.22
CA PHE A 146 -6.03 -20.77 15.17
C PHE A 146 -4.60 -20.78 14.63
N GLU A 147 -3.63 -20.99 15.49
CA GLU A 147 -2.19 -21.04 15.20
C GLU A 147 -1.86 -22.20 14.24
N ASP A 148 -2.38 -23.40 14.52
CA ASP A 148 -2.22 -24.57 13.64
C ASP A 148 -2.94 -24.37 12.31
N ALA A 149 -4.11 -23.73 12.34
CA ALA A 149 -4.85 -23.41 11.12
C ALA A 149 -4.07 -22.41 10.26
N ALA A 150 -3.48 -21.37 10.87
CA ALA A 150 -2.64 -20.40 10.17
C ALA A 150 -1.44 -21.09 9.51
N LEU A 151 -0.73 -21.93 10.26
CA LEU A 151 0.44 -22.66 9.76
C LEU A 151 0.11 -23.56 8.56
N ARG A 152 -1.02 -24.27 8.63
CA ARG A 152 -1.39 -25.28 7.61
C ARG A 152 -2.08 -24.67 6.39
N PHE A 153 -2.90 -23.65 6.59
CA PHE A 153 -3.84 -23.21 5.55
C PHE A 153 -3.63 -21.77 5.08
N SER A 154 -2.93 -20.91 5.85
CA SER A 154 -2.71 -19.54 5.40
C SER A 154 -1.74 -19.46 4.21
N ASP A 155 -2.11 -18.63 3.23
CA ASP A 155 -1.24 -18.30 2.10
C ASP A 155 -0.37 -17.07 2.41
N ASP A 156 -0.57 -16.38 3.55
CA ASP A 156 0.29 -15.28 3.98
C ASP A 156 1.58 -15.80 4.62
N ALA A 157 2.67 -15.71 3.87
CA ALA A 157 3.99 -16.16 4.30
C ALA A 157 4.53 -15.36 5.51
N SER A 158 4.10 -14.10 5.67
CA SER A 158 4.63 -13.21 6.72
C SER A 158 4.11 -13.57 8.12
N SER A 159 2.88 -14.08 8.21
CA SER A 159 2.22 -14.36 9.51
C SER A 159 1.99 -15.85 9.80
N LYS A 160 1.97 -16.72 8.78
CA LYS A 160 1.63 -18.14 8.96
C LYS A 160 2.50 -18.90 9.98
N HIS A 161 3.77 -18.50 10.15
CA HIS A 161 4.72 -19.16 11.04
C HIS A 161 4.72 -18.57 12.46
N ASN A 162 4.00 -17.48 12.70
CA ASN A 162 3.85 -16.84 14.02
C ASN A 162 2.41 -16.90 14.54
N GLY A 163 1.66 -17.93 14.15
CA GLY A 163 0.27 -18.12 14.57
C GLY A 163 -0.73 -17.21 13.85
N GLY A 164 -0.35 -16.65 12.72
CA GLY A 164 -1.20 -15.72 11.95
C GLY A 164 -1.19 -14.29 12.48
N ILE A 165 -0.39 -13.96 13.52
CA ILE A 165 -0.33 -12.60 14.09
C ILE A 165 0.12 -11.60 13.03
N VAL A 166 -0.72 -10.60 12.82
CA VAL A 166 -0.44 -9.52 11.85
C VAL A 166 0.59 -8.56 12.45
N SER A 167 1.53 -8.11 11.63
CA SER A 167 2.55 -7.16 12.08
C SER A 167 2.84 -6.10 11.01
N ASN A 168 3.45 -5.00 11.45
CA ASN A 168 4.05 -3.97 10.59
C ASN A 168 5.57 -4.17 10.46
N HIS A 169 6.07 -5.37 10.70
CA HIS A 169 7.51 -5.63 10.73
C HIS A 169 8.23 -5.15 9.46
N ASP A 170 7.68 -5.40 8.29
CA ASP A 170 8.25 -4.98 7.01
C ASP A 170 8.32 -3.45 6.86
N VAL A 171 7.37 -2.73 7.45
CA VAL A 171 7.37 -1.26 7.46
C VAL A 171 8.45 -0.75 8.40
N LEU A 172 8.54 -1.31 9.58
CA LEU A 172 9.55 -0.93 10.59
C LEU A 172 10.96 -1.25 10.13
N GLU A 173 11.17 -2.40 9.47
CA GLU A 173 12.47 -2.77 8.88
C GLU A 173 12.90 -1.78 7.78
N ARG A 174 11.98 -1.39 6.90
CA ARG A 174 12.23 -0.37 5.87
C ARG A 174 12.57 1.01 6.48
N MET A 175 12.05 1.31 7.65
CA MET A 175 12.36 2.54 8.39
C MET A 175 13.65 2.45 9.21
N GLY A 176 14.36 1.31 9.19
CA GLY A 176 15.60 1.08 9.93
C GLY A 176 15.40 0.92 11.44
N VAL A 177 14.20 0.57 11.86
CA VAL A 177 13.87 0.34 13.26
C VAL A 177 14.16 -1.11 13.62
N TYR A 178 15.28 -1.33 14.30
CA TYR A 178 15.71 -2.67 14.72
C TYR A 178 15.46 -2.89 16.22
N ASP A 179 15.02 -4.09 16.55
CA ASP A 179 15.14 -4.80 17.84
C ASP A 179 14.34 -4.36 19.09
N GLY A 180 13.64 -3.31 19.20
CA GLY A 180 12.70 -3.05 20.31
C GLY A 180 11.22 -3.17 19.91
N ALA A 181 11.01 -3.18 18.61
CA ALA A 181 9.76 -3.01 17.90
C ALA A 181 8.77 -4.18 17.95
N ARG A 182 9.18 -5.35 18.40
CA ARG A 182 8.36 -6.58 18.27
C ARG A 182 7.00 -6.48 18.97
N LYS A 183 6.93 -5.83 20.12
CA LYS A 183 5.65 -5.68 20.86
C LYS A 183 4.72 -4.67 20.20
N THR A 184 5.26 -3.54 19.70
CA THR A 184 4.45 -2.49 19.07
C THR A 184 4.18 -2.77 17.60
N ALA A 185 5.00 -3.58 16.93
CA ALA A 185 4.81 -3.99 15.54
C ALA A 185 3.48 -4.74 15.30
N THR A 186 2.89 -5.32 16.34
CA THR A 186 1.63 -6.08 16.28
C THR A 186 0.43 -5.30 16.82
N ARG A 187 0.61 -4.05 17.24
CA ARG A 187 -0.43 -3.19 17.81
C ARG A 187 -0.90 -2.17 16.78
N PHE A 188 -2.15 -2.18 16.44
CA PHE A 188 -2.74 -1.34 15.41
C PHE A 188 -3.77 -0.38 16.01
N LEU A 189 -3.67 0.89 15.65
CA LEU A 189 -4.73 1.87 15.89
C LEU A 189 -5.78 1.82 14.78
N LYS A 190 -6.90 2.46 15.01
CA LYS A 190 -7.93 2.64 13.97
C LYS A 190 -7.38 3.28 12.70
N GLU A 191 -6.49 4.26 12.84
CA GLU A 191 -5.87 5.02 11.74
C GLU A 191 -4.92 4.17 10.89
N ASP A 192 -4.43 3.05 11.41
CA ASP A 192 -3.58 2.11 10.67
C ASP A 192 -4.36 1.29 9.63
N PHE A 193 -5.70 1.34 9.68
CA PHE A 193 -6.59 0.70 8.71
C PHE A 193 -7.06 1.73 7.67
N GLY A 194 -6.94 1.36 6.39
CA GLY A 194 -7.31 2.20 5.26
C GLY A 194 -6.13 2.62 4.40
N ALA A 195 -6.39 3.52 3.46
CA ALA A 195 -5.44 3.88 2.41
C ALA A 195 -4.11 4.49 2.93
N GLN A 196 -4.13 5.14 4.07
CA GLN A 196 -2.94 5.78 4.66
C GLN A 196 -2.17 4.84 5.60
N GLY A 197 -2.87 3.93 6.28
CA GLY A 197 -2.27 3.05 7.29
C GLY A 197 -1.80 1.69 6.76
N GLY A 198 -2.12 1.36 5.52
CA GLY A 198 -1.66 0.13 4.85
C GLY A 198 -2.35 -1.17 5.28
N LYS A 199 -3.27 -1.13 6.26
CA LYS A 199 -4.12 -2.28 6.63
C LYS A 199 -5.52 -2.10 6.03
N SER A 200 -6.19 -3.22 5.77
CA SER A 200 -7.49 -3.23 5.11
C SER A 200 -8.60 -2.70 6.04
N LEU A 201 -9.50 -1.89 5.50
CA LEU A 201 -10.70 -1.44 6.22
C LEU A 201 -11.65 -2.60 6.51
N GLU A 202 -11.67 -3.62 5.68
CA GLU A 202 -12.45 -4.84 5.87
C GLU A 202 -11.96 -5.60 7.09
N ASP A 203 -10.63 -5.65 7.34
CA ASP A 203 -10.05 -6.23 8.56
C ASP A 203 -10.59 -5.50 9.80
N TYR A 204 -10.57 -4.16 9.81
CA TYR A 204 -11.13 -3.36 10.91
C TYR A 204 -12.62 -3.60 11.11
N ALA A 205 -13.39 -3.60 10.03
CA ALA A 205 -14.84 -3.85 10.10
C ALA A 205 -15.17 -5.24 10.64
N ALA A 206 -14.35 -6.24 10.35
CA ALA A 206 -14.49 -7.59 10.92
C ALA A 206 -14.13 -7.60 12.41
N LEU A 207 -13.01 -6.98 12.80
CA LEU A 207 -12.55 -6.91 14.19
C LEU A 207 -13.56 -6.23 15.11
N MET A 208 -14.24 -5.17 14.66
CA MET A 208 -15.24 -4.43 15.45
C MET A 208 -16.49 -5.25 15.81
N ARG A 209 -16.68 -6.41 15.21
CA ARG A 209 -17.79 -7.34 15.48
C ARG A 209 -17.43 -8.46 16.42
N LEU A 210 -16.15 -8.56 16.83
CA LEU A 210 -15.60 -9.66 17.61
C LEU A 210 -15.33 -9.24 19.04
N LYS A 211 -15.47 -10.19 19.95
CA LYS A 211 -14.89 -10.13 21.28
C LYS A 211 -13.48 -10.73 21.24
N VAL A 212 -12.66 -10.38 22.23
CA VAL A 212 -11.33 -10.95 22.38
C VAL A 212 -11.41 -12.50 22.42
N GLY A 213 -10.62 -13.15 21.58
CA GLY A 213 -10.60 -14.59 21.38
C GLY A 213 -11.53 -15.11 20.26
N GLU A 214 -12.51 -14.32 19.81
CA GLU A 214 -13.44 -14.76 18.75
C GLU A 214 -12.82 -14.68 17.36
N VAL A 215 -13.34 -15.52 16.46
CA VAL A 215 -12.93 -15.62 15.05
C VAL A 215 -14.10 -15.20 14.16
N SER A 216 -13.81 -14.36 13.15
CA SER A 216 -14.81 -13.91 12.18
C SER A 216 -15.29 -15.01 11.25
N ASP A 217 -16.40 -14.76 10.55
CA ASP A 217 -16.68 -15.43 9.28
C ASP A 217 -15.72 -14.98 8.20
N SER A 218 -15.67 -15.69 7.08
CA SER A 218 -14.84 -15.28 5.96
C SER A 218 -15.37 -13.99 5.32
N PHE A 219 -14.45 -13.15 4.87
CA PHE A 219 -14.76 -11.94 4.12
C PHE A 219 -13.75 -11.71 3.00
N GLN A 220 -14.17 -10.94 2.00
CA GLN A 220 -13.30 -10.59 0.87
C GLN A 220 -12.38 -9.45 1.24
N SER A 221 -11.13 -9.54 0.80
CA SER A 221 -10.10 -8.52 0.96
C SER A 221 -9.16 -8.55 -0.26
N ALA A 222 -8.18 -7.67 -0.28
CA ALA A 222 -7.14 -7.67 -1.28
C ALA A 222 -5.76 -7.43 -0.65
N ASP A 223 -4.72 -7.97 -1.26
CA ASP A 223 -3.35 -7.63 -0.91
C ASP A 223 -2.93 -6.27 -1.52
N LEU A 224 -1.72 -5.81 -1.20
CA LEU A 224 -1.19 -4.55 -1.73
C LEU A 224 -1.07 -4.57 -3.27
N LYS A 225 -0.86 -5.74 -3.88
CA LYS A 225 -0.83 -5.92 -5.34
C LYS A 225 -2.22 -5.90 -5.98
N GLY A 226 -3.28 -5.84 -5.15
CA GLY A 226 -4.67 -5.89 -5.59
C GLY A 226 -5.14 -7.29 -5.99
N ASN A 227 -4.42 -8.34 -5.59
CA ASN A 227 -4.93 -9.70 -5.72
C ASN A 227 -6.04 -9.89 -4.70
N GLN A 228 -7.22 -10.27 -5.19
CA GLN A 228 -8.37 -10.57 -4.34
C GLN A 228 -8.13 -11.89 -3.58
N MET A 229 -8.52 -11.89 -2.31
CA MET A 229 -8.38 -13.04 -1.42
C MET A 229 -9.52 -13.05 -0.40
N SER A 230 -9.73 -14.20 0.23
CA SER A 230 -10.60 -14.29 1.41
C SER A 230 -9.76 -14.33 2.68
N LYS A 231 -10.33 -13.77 3.75
CA LYS A 231 -9.71 -13.75 5.09
C LYS A 231 -10.69 -14.20 6.16
N ILE A 232 -10.15 -14.75 7.24
CA ILE A 232 -10.76 -14.76 8.58
C ILE A 232 -9.79 -14.09 9.54
N VAL A 233 -10.31 -13.39 10.53
CA VAL A 233 -9.52 -12.73 11.57
C VAL A 233 -9.91 -13.22 12.96
N LYS A 234 -8.95 -13.23 13.87
CA LYS A 234 -9.14 -13.48 15.31
C LYS A 234 -8.72 -12.23 16.06
N LEU A 235 -9.60 -11.68 16.87
CA LEU A 235 -9.22 -10.59 17.78
C LEU A 235 -8.46 -11.18 18.96
N VAL A 236 -7.17 -10.88 19.08
CA VAL A 236 -6.30 -11.46 20.11
C VAL A 236 -6.34 -10.63 21.38
N GLU A 237 -6.23 -9.30 21.26
CA GLU A 237 -6.19 -8.39 22.40
C GLU A 237 -6.71 -7.01 22.01
N ILE A 238 -7.33 -6.32 22.97
CA ILE A 238 -7.64 -4.89 22.88
C ILE A 238 -6.86 -4.21 24.00
N ILE A 239 -6.00 -3.25 23.63
CA ILE A 239 -5.25 -2.43 24.59
C ILE A 239 -6.00 -1.10 24.71
N PRO A 240 -6.51 -0.76 25.90
CA PRO A 240 -7.27 0.46 26.11
C PRO A 240 -6.43 1.71 25.81
N ALA A 241 -7.12 2.80 25.49
CA ALA A 241 -6.46 4.10 25.37
C ALA A 241 -5.73 4.47 26.66
N HIS A 242 -4.46 4.88 26.55
CA HIS A 242 -3.60 5.14 27.70
C HIS A 242 -2.66 6.34 27.47
N THR A 243 -2.06 6.83 28.54
CA THR A 243 -0.99 7.82 28.44
C THR A 243 0.29 7.14 27.96
N ALA A 244 0.89 7.67 26.88
CA ALA A 244 2.11 7.12 26.32
C ALA A 244 3.22 6.98 27.38
N SER A 245 3.89 5.85 27.39
CA SER A 245 5.05 5.57 28.24
C SER A 245 6.25 5.12 27.39
N LEU A 246 7.45 5.41 27.88
CA LEU A 246 8.68 4.95 27.19
C LEU A 246 8.85 3.43 27.24
N GLU A 247 8.24 2.76 28.19
CA GLU A 247 8.34 1.30 28.35
C GLU A 247 7.46 0.55 27.34
N GLU A 248 6.25 1.08 27.08
CA GLU A 248 5.25 0.42 26.24
C GLU A 248 5.22 0.93 24.80
N ASP A 249 5.52 2.24 24.61
CA ASP A 249 5.27 2.96 23.37
C ASP A 249 6.53 3.58 22.75
N TYR A 250 7.72 3.11 23.17
CA TYR A 250 9.00 3.72 22.79
C TYR A 250 9.10 4.04 21.30
N ILE A 251 8.80 3.08 20.44
CA ILE A 251 8.93 3.24 18.99
C ILE A 251 8.01 4.31 18.44
N ARG A 252 6.77 4.33 18.89
CA ARG A 252 5.82 5.35 18.47
C ARG A 252 6.24 6.74 18.93
N LEU A 253 6.76 6.84 20.16
CA LEU A 253 7.31 8.09 20.67
C LEU A 253 8.56 8.51 19.90
N GLU A 254 9.41 7.57 19.52
CA GLU A 254 10.60 7.80 18.67
C GLU A 254 10.18 8.29 17.28
N GLU A 255 9.21 7.64 16.62
CA GLU A 255 8.66 8.08 15.33
C GLU A 255 8.10 9.49 15.40
N MET A 256 7.28 9.78 16.41
CA MET A 256 6.73 11.14 16.64
C MET A 256 7.83 12.17 16.85
N ALA A 257 8.85 11.84 17.65
CA ALA A 257 10.00 12.72 17.90
C ALA A 257 10.82 12.95 16.63
N LEU A 258 11.01 11.89 15.82
CA LEU A 258 11.72 11.98 14.55
C LEU A 258 10.95 12.85 13.53
N MET A 259 9.65 12.64 13.38
CA MET A 259 8.81 13.47 12.51
C MET A 259 8.86 14.95 12.93
N HIS A 260 8.69 15.24 14.20
CA HIS A 260 8.76 16.59 14.72
C HIS A 260 10.15 17.24 14.51
N LYS A 261 11.22 16.45 14.67
CA LYS A 261 12.60 16.89 14.38
C LYS A 261 12.80 17.19 12.90
N GLN A 262 12.29 16.32 12.02
CA GLN A 262 12.37 16.52 10.56
C GLN A 262 11.60 17.77 10.13
N GLU A 263 10.39 17.97 10.65
CA GLU A 263 9.57 19.15 10.36
C GLU A 263 10.29 20.44 10.81
N ARG A 264 10.88 20.44 12.01
CA ARG A 264 11.65 21.57 12.52
C ARG A 264 12.87 21.86 11.64
N ILE A 265 13.66 20.84 11.31
CA ILE A 265 14.85 21.00 10.46
C ILE A 265 14.45 21.48 9.06
N PHE A 266 13.37 20.94 8.49
CA PHE A 266 12.86 21.38 7.20
C PHE A 266 12.43 22.85 7.22
N LYS A 267 11.73 23.27 8.27
CA LYS A 267 11.31 24.67 8.46
C LYS A 267 12.52 25.61 8.59
N GLU A 268 13.50 25.24 9.41
CA GLU A 268 14.75 26.01 9.57
C GLU A 268 15.53 26.09 8.25
N TRP A 269 15.58 24.99 7.49
CA TRP A 269 16.22 24.97 6.16
C TRP A 269 15.46 25.84 5.17
N LEU A 270 14.14 25.75 5.15
CA LEU A 270 13.28 26.56 4.28
C LEU A 270 13.45 28.06 4.57
N ASP A 271 13.45 28.45 5.85
CA ASP A 271 13.66 29.83 6.25
C ASP A 271 15.05 30.37 5.81
N LYS A 272 16.11 29.56 5.97
CA LYS A 272 17.45 29.91 5.44
C LYS A 272 17.47 30.04 3.92
N LYS A 273 16.79 29.13 3.21
CA LYS A 273 16.69 29.19 1.74
C LYS A 273 15.94 30.44 1.26
N ILE A 274 14.81 30.75 1.88
CA ILE A 274 14.00 31.95 1.57
C ILE A 274 14.84 33.22 1.76
N GLN A 275 15.65 33.29 2.83
CA GLN A 275 16.53 34.44 3.07
C GLN A 275 17.62 34.59 2.01
N SER A 276 18.09 33.49 1.42
CA SER A 276 19.15 33.47 0.41
C SER A 276 18.63 33.58 -1.03
N MET A 277 17.33 33.43 -1.26
CA MET A 277 16.72 33.49 -2.60
C MET A 277 16.21 34.91 -2.89
N TYR A 278 16.28 35.27 -4.17
CA TYR A 278 15.55 36.43 -4.68
C TYR A 278 14.09 36.04 -4.93
N ILE A 279 13.18 36.60 -4.15
CA ILE A 279 11.74 36.40 -4.28
C ILE A 279 11.14 37.72 -4.76
N TYR A 280 10.53 37.72 -5.93
CA TYR A 280 9.77 38.87 -6.44
C TYR A 280 8.27 38.56 -6.30
N ILE A 281 7.58 39.42 -5.56
CA ILE A 281 6.11 39.41 -5.46
C ILE A 281 5.63 40.68 -6.15
N ASP A 282 4.73 40.51 -7.11
CA ASP A 282 4.11 41.64 -7.79
C ASP A 282 3.46 42.56 -6.76
N PRO A 283 3.63 43.91 -6.89
CA PRO A 283 3.06 44.86 -5.96
C PRO A 283 1.57 44.66 -5.65
N ASP A 284 0.79 44.23 -6.64
CA ASP A 284 -0.66 44.03 -6.50
C ASP A 284 -1.02 42.84 -5.56
N TYR A 285 -0.04 42.00 -5.22
CA TYR A 285 -0.23 40.83 -4.33
C TYR A 285 0.55 40.92 -3.03
N ARG A 286 1.21 42.03 -2.72
CA ARG A 286 2.04 42.18 -1.50
C ARG A 286 1.25 42.33 -0.22
N ASP A 287 0.00 42.80 -0.30
CA ASP A 287 -0.89 42.99 0.85
C ASP A 287 -1.61 41.74 1.30
N GLY A 288 -1.26 40.56 0.74
CA GLY A 288 -1.83 39.28 1.12
C GLY A 288 -1.33 38.76 2.48
N GLU A 289 -2.14 37.94 3.14
CA GLU A 289 -1.71 37.20 4.32
C GLU A 289 -0.77 36.06 3.94
N PHE A 290 0.54 36.29 4.07
CA PHE A 290 1.55 35.27 3.82
C PHE A 290 1.85 34.49 5.10
N VAL A 291 1.83 33.16 5.02
CA VAL A 291 2.23 32.25 6.13
C VAL A 291 3.68 32.50 6.53
N ASN A 292 4.55 32.84 5.56
CA ASN A 292 5.94 33.21 5.82
C ASN A 292 6.17 34.69 5.47
N LYS A 293 6.25 35.53 6.51
CA LYS A 293 6.46 36.98 6.36
C LYS A 293 7.82 37.37 5.77
N ASN A 294 8.78 36.45 5.71
CA ASN A 294 10.12 36.68 5.14
C ASN A 294 10.10 36.70 3.58
N TRP A 295 8.97 36.45 2.94
CA TRP A 295 8.82 36.57 1.47
C TRP A 295 8.71 38.02 1.02
N ILE A 296 8.28 38.91 1.88
CA ILE A 296 8.19 40.35 1.57
C ILE A 296 9.45 41.01 2.15
N LYS A 297 10.39 41.34 1.24
CA LYS A 297 11.57 42.16 1.59
C LYS A 297 11.33 43.63 1.27
#